data_f3bc79a4fbfd80f7b60f474094704bd3
#
_entry.id   f3bc79a4fbfd80f7b60f474094704bd3
#
_cell.length_a   1.000
_cell.length_b   1.000
_cell.length_c   1.000
_cell.angle_alpha   90.00
_cell.angle_beta   90.00
_cell.angle_gamma   90.00
#
_symmetry.space_group_name_H-M   'P 1'
#
loop_
_entity.id
_entity.type
_entity.pdbx_description
1 polymer ?
#
loop_
_entity_poly.entity_id
_entity_poly.type
_entity_poly.pdbx_seq_one_letter_code
_entity_poly.pdbx_strand_id
1 'polypeptide(L)'
;FSACSAPAEKAATVDMDKLKVEIQAKEDAFAAAEKAKDAAAVAAYYSQDAISYGRNEEPISGNAAIKEGIAKRLAKDTTGNNNVYKIVDLFAEGNMVVEIGSWTMLNPAGAETEKGHYMSVFQKRDGNYVCVRDMNVTSSSAK
;
A
#
# COMPACT_ATOMS: atom_id res chain seq x y z
N PHE A 1 -23.24 43.43 -14.91
CA PHE A 1 -22.13 42.64 -14.32
C PHE A 1 -22.07 41.33 -15.09
N SER A 2 -21.10 41.19 -16.02
CA SER A 2 -20.82 39.93 -16.75
C SER A 2 -19.91 39.07 -15.86
N ALA A 3 -20.42 37.97 -15.37
CA ALA A 3 -19.60 36.95 -14.72
C ALA A 3 -18.93 36.10 -15.81
N CYS A 4 -17.63 36.31 -16.02
CA CYS A 4 -16.82 35.39 -16.81
C CYS A 4 -16.65 34.09 -16.00
N SER A 5 -17.40 33.06 -16.37
CA SER A 5 -17.12 31.70 -15.91
C SER A 5 -15.84 31.24 -16.63
N ALA A 6 -14.76 31.05 -15.88
CA ALA A 6 -13.57 30.39 -16.39
C ALA A 6 -13.94 28.96 -16.81
N PRO A 7 -13.43 28.44 -17.95
CA PRO A 7 -13.67 27.05 -18.34
C PRO A 7 -13.10 26.15 -17.23
N ALA A 8 -13.90 25.21 -16.77
CA ALA A 8 -13.41 24.14 -15.89
C ALA A 8 -12.31 23.38 -16.63
N GLU A 9 -11.09 23.43 -16.10
CA GLU A 9 -9.96 22.69 -16.63
C GLU A 9 -10.30 21.19 -16.59
N LYS A 10 -10.39 20.58 -17.78
CA LYS A 10 -10.75 19.18 -17.93
C LYS A 10 -9.63 18.37 -17.26
N ALA A 11 -9.89 17.74 -16.13
CA ALA A 11 -8.92 16.89 -15.44
C ALA A 11 -8.30 15.92 -16.46
N ALA A 12 -6.96 15.87 -16.53
CA ALA A 12 -6.25 14.98 -17.44
C ALA A 12 -6.68 13.54 -17.12
N THR A 13 -7.09 12.79 -18.14
CA THR A 13 -7.47 11.39 -17.99
C THR A 13 -6.25 10.59 -17.55
N VAL A 14 -6.38 9.84 -16.45
CA VAL A 14 -5.33 8.98 -15.91
C VAL A 14 -5.12 7.81 -16.89
N ASP A 15 -3.88 7.58 -17.30
CA ASP A 15 -3.49 6.38 -18.06
C ASP A 15 -3.45 5.19 -17.08
N MET A 16 -4.51 4.38 -17.07
CA MET A 16 -4.69 3.30 -16.12
C MET A 16 -3.66 2.17 -16.31
N ASP A 17 -3.17 1.92 -17.50
CA ASP A 17 -2.14 0.89 -17.74
C ASP A 17 -0.80 1.30 -17.12
N LYS A 18 -0.39 2.54 -17.33
CA LYS A 18 0.81 3.09 -16.69
C LYS A 18 0.67 3.15 -15.19
N LEU A 19 -0.50 3.58 -14.70
CA LEU A 19 -0.77 3.63 -13.26
C LEU A 19 -0.65 2.24 -12.64
N LYS A 20 -1.21 1.21 -13.27
CA LYS A 20 -1.12 -0.17 -12.77
C LYS A 20 0.31 -0.65 -12.64
N VAL A 21 1.15 -0.35 -13.63
CA VAL A 21 2.59 -0.67 -13.56
C VAL A 21 3.28 0.08 -12.43
N GLU A 22 2.98 1.37 -12.25
CA GLU A 22 3.57 2.20 -11.18
C GLU A 22 3.16 1.71 -9.79
N ILE A 23 1.89 1.42 -9.57
CA ILE A 23 1.41 0.94 -8.26
C ILE A 23 1.94 -0.48 -7.98
N GLN A 24 1.91 -1.41 -8.96
CA GLN A 24 2.47 -2.74 -8.76
C GLN A 24 3.97 -2.68 -8.40
N ALA A 25 4.73 -1.77 -9.01
CA ALA A 25 6.14 -1.58 -8.65
C ALA A 25 6.34 -1.13 -7.19
N LYS A 26 5.39 -0.34 -6.64
CA LYS A 26 5.40 0.05 -5.22
C LYS A 26 5.13 -1.15 -4.31
N GLU A 27 4.18 -2.01 -4.68
CA GLU A 27 3.87 -3.24 -3.95
C GLU A 27 5.05 -4.22 -3.95
N ASP A 28 5.70 -4.38 -5.11
CA ASP A 28 6.88 -5.23 -5.24
C ASP A 28 8.06 -4.69 -4.40
N ALA A 29 8.26 -3.37 -4.37
CA ALA A 29 9.28 -2.72 -3.54
C ALA A 29 8.98 -2.87 -2.04
N PHE A 30 7.70 -2.74 -1.65
CA PHE A 30 7.25 -2.96 -0.28
C PHE A 30 7.56 -4.40 0.18
N ALA A 31 7.19 -5.40 -0.62
CA ALA A 31 7.49 -6.81 -0.34
C ALA A 31 9.01 -7.09 -0.23
N ALA A 32 9.80 -6.50 -1.13
CA ALA A 32 11.26 -6.63 -1.09
C ALA A 32 11.87 -6.00 0.17
N ALA A 33 11.38 -4.84 0.60
CA ALA A 33 11.81 -4.17 1.82
C ALA A 33 11.43 -4.96 3.08
N GLU A 34 10.21 -5.55 3.13
CA GLU A 34 9.82 -6.46 4.23
C GLU A 34 10.76 -7.67 4.32
N LYS A 35 11.03 -8.32 3.20
CA LYS A 35 11.95 -9.47 3.13
C LYS A 35 13.37 -9.11 3.58
N ALA A 36 13.84 -7.91 3.24
CA ALA A 36 15.12 -7.37 3.68
C ALA A 36 15.12 -6.89 5.15
N LYS A 37 13.95 -6.88 5.81
CA LYS A 37 13.73 -6.31 7.16
C LYS A 37 14.12 -4.83 7.25
N ASP A 38 14.00 -4.10 6.16
CA ASP A 38 14.24 -2.67 6.08
C ASP A 38 12.98 -1.87 6.40
N ALA A 39 12.77 -1.59 7.69
CA ALA A 39 11.60 -0.83 8.13
C ALA A 39 11.55 0.60 7.59
N ALA A 40 12.69 1.20 7.23
CA ALA A 40 12.72 2.53 6.64
C ALA A 40 12.20 2.51 5.19
N ALA A 41 12.64 1.52 4.41
CA ALA A 41 12.18 1.33 3.04
C ALA A 41 10.69 0.95 3.00
N VAL A 42 10.20 0.10 3.91
CA VAL A 42 8.75 -0.18 4.05
C VAL A 42 7.98 1.08 4.39
N ALA A 43 8.45 1.90 5.34
CA ALA A 43 7.79 3.14 5.75
C ALA A 43 7.78 4.22 4.66
N ALA A 44 8.70 4.18 3.70
CA ALA A 44 8.73 5.10 2.57
C ALA A 44 7.49 4.97 1.64
N TYR A 45 6.76 3.87 1.72
CA TYR A 45 5.48 3.67 1.06
C TYR A 45 4.40 4.63 1.55
N TYR A 46 4.48 5.04 2.82
CA TYR A 46 3.46 5.84 3.51
C TYR A 46 3.77 7.33 3.53
N SER A 47 2.72 8.14 3.42
CA SER A 47 2.82 9.59 3.65
C SER A 47 3.09 9.90 5.12
N GLN A 48 3.51 11.17 5.42
CA GLN A 48 3.77 11.62 6.79
C GLN A 48 2.52 11.55 7.69
N ASP A 49 1.34 11.77 7.11
CA ASP A 49 0.03 11.78 7.77
C ASP A 49 -0.79 10.50 7.53
N ALA A 50 -0.13 9.41 7.10
CA ALA A 50 -0.79 8.14 6.86
C ALA A 50 -1.42 7.56 8.12
N ILE A 51 -2.51 6.81 7.94
CA ILE A 51 -3.09 5.96 8.99
C ILE A 51 -3.20 4.55 8.43
N SER A 52 -2.60 3.59 9.15
CA SER A 52 -2.65 2.17 8.82
C SER A 52 -3.58 1.43 9.78
N TYR A 53 -4.49 0.65 9.21
CA TYR A 53 -5.50 -0.13 9.93
C TYR A 53 -5.11 -1.61 9.87
N GLY A 54 -4.33 -2.04 10.87
CA GLY A 54 -3.89 -3.43 10.99
C GLY A 54 -4.99 -4.36 11.48
N ARG A 55 -4.75 -5.67 11.36
CA ARG A 55 -5.69 -6.70 11.85
C ARG A 55 -5.57 -6.84 13.35
N ASN A 56 -6.73 -6.80 14.04
CA ASN A 56 -6.83 -7.01 15.49
C ASN A 56 -5.96 -6.04 16.33
N GLU A 57 -5.73 -4.86 15.84
CA GLU A 57 -4.98 -3.80 16.52
C GLU A 57 -5.60 -2.43 16.25
N GLU A 58 -5.30 -1.46 17.11
CA GLU A 58 -5.72 -0.08 16.93
C GLU A 58 -4.98 0.54 15.74
N PRO A 59 -5.62 1.49 15.02
CA PRO A 59 -4.99 2.19 13.91
C PRO A 59 -3.72 2.92 14.34
N ILE A 60 -2.68 2.82 13.53
CA ILE A 60 -1.41 3.52 13.75
C ILE A 60 -1.38 4.78 12.89
N SER A 61 -1.22 5.93 13.51
CA SER A 61 -1.24 7.24 12.85
C SER A 61 0.16 7.85 12.73
N GLY A 62 0.50 8.27 11.52
CA GLY A 62 1.74 8.95 11.18
C GLY A 62 2.87 8.00 10.79
N ASN A 63 3.66 8.42 9.79
CA ASN A 63 4.75 7.64 9.23
C ASN A 63 5.76 7.15 10.28
N ALA A 64 6.14 8.00 11.24
CA ALA A 64 7.10 7.63 12.28
C ALA A 64 6.60 6.48 13.16
N ALA A 65 5.33 6.52 13.58
CA ALA A 65 4.71 5.47 14.39
C ALA A 65 4.52 4.17 13.57
N ILE A 66 4.12 4.29 12.31
CA ILE A 66 4.03 3.16 11.37
C ILE A 66 5.40 2.49 11.22
N LYS A 67 6.47 3.27 10.99
CA LYS A 67 7.85 2.76 10.89
C LYS A 67 8.27 2.01 12.15
N GLU A 68 7.98 2.54 13.33
CA GLU A 68 8.30 1.89 14.61
C GLU A 68 7.55 0.55 14.76
N GLY A 69 6.25 0.52 14.43
CA GLY A 69 5.44 -0.71 14.43
C GLY A 69 5.99 -1.76 13.47
N ILE A 70 6.34 -1.37 12.25
CA ILE A 70 6.97 -2.23 11.24
C ILE A 70 8.31 -2.77 11.76
N ALA A 71 9.18 -1.93 12.32
CA ALA A 71 10.48 -2.35 12.83
C ALA A 71 10.34 -3.39 13.94
N LYS A 72 9.38 -3.20 14.87
CA LYS A 72 9.09 -4.17 15.93
C LYS A 72 8.56 -5.50 15.37
N ARG A 73 7.67 -5.46 14.37
CA ARG A 73 7.13 -6.66 13.71
C ARG A 73 8.23 -7.44 12.97
N LEU A 74 9.01 -6.76 12.15
CA LEU A 74 10.10 -7.39 11.38
C LEU A 74 11.22 -7.97 12.27
N ALA A 75 11.52 -7.33 13.41
CA ALA A 75 12.49 -7.84 14.37
C ALA A 75 12.04 -9.13 15.06
N LYS A 76 10.73 -9.27 15.29
CA LYS A 76 10.14 -10.47 15.92
C LYS A 76 9.94 -11.63 14.94
N ASP A 77 9.88 -11.34 13.64
CA ASP A 77 9.67 -12.38 12.63
C ASP A 77 10.94 -13.21 12.44
N THR A 78 10.86 -14.49 12.77
CA THR A 78 11.92 -15.49 12.59
C THR A 78 11.53 -16.58 11.58
N THR A 79 10.38 -16.44 10.91
CA THR A 79 9.83 -17.49 10.03
C THR A 79 10.56 -17.60 8.71
N GLY A 80 11.18 -16.51 8.25
CA GLY A 80 11.74 -16.42 6.90
C GLY A 80 10.69 -16.37 5.80
N ASN A 81 9.41 -16.20 6.16
CA ASN A 81 8.32 -16.04 5.20
C ASN A 81 8.46 -14.71 4.44
N ASN A 82 7.89 -14.67 3.25
CA ASN A 82 7.78 -13.43 2.49
C ASN A 82 6.38 -13.26 1.91
N ASN A 83 5.99 -12.01 1.73
CA ASN A 83 4.72 -11.65 1.13
C ASN A 83 4.86 -11.38 -0.36
N VAL A 84 3.81 -11.71 -1.10
CA VAL A 84 3.61 -11.31 -2.49
C VAL A 84 2.31 -10.53 -2.56
N TYR A 85 2.38 -9.33 -3.14
CA TYR A 85 1.23 -8.43 -3.30
C TYR A 85 0.87 -8.31 -4.78
N LYS A 86 -0.41 -8.40 -5.10
CA LYS A 86 -0.92 -8.30 -6.47
C LYS A 86 -2.14 -7.39 -6.53
N ILE A 87 -2.14 -6.46 -7.46
CA ILE A 87 -3.29 -5.63 -7.76
C ILE A 87 -4.43 -6.51 -8.30
N VAL A 88 -5.60 -6.39 -7.69
CA VAL A 88 -6.85 -6.99 -8.15
C VAL A 88 -7.64 -5.95 -8.95
N ASP A 89 -7.77 -4.73 -8.41
CA ASP A 89 -8.51 -3.65 -9.05
C ASP A 89 -7.91 -2.28 -8.68
N LEU A 90 -8.10 -1.30 -9.56
CA LEU A 90 -7.64 0.08 -9.37
C LEU A 90 -8.73 1.06 -9.80
N PHE A 91 -8.95 2.07 -8.97
CA PHE A 91 -9.81 3.21 -9.25
C PHE A 91 -8.99 4.50 -9.10
N ALA A 92 -9.09 5.40 -10.07
CA ALA A 92 -8.35 6.65 -10.01
C ALA A 92 -9.24 7.84 -10.38
N GLU A 93 -9.16 8.89 -9.59
CA GLU A 93 -9.83 10.17 -9.86
C GLU A 93 -8.93 11.31 -9.38
N GLY A 94 -8.60 12.23 -10.29
CA GLY A 94 -7.69 13.33 -9.99
C GLY A 94 -6.32 12.82 -9.52
N ASN A 95 -5.94 13.18 -8.30
CA ASN A 95 -4.69 12.76 -7.68
C ASN A 95 -4.84 11.58 -6.70
N MET A 96 -6.03 10.99 -6.64
CA MET A 96 -6.35 9.87 -5.75
C MET A 96 -6.41 8.56 -6.51
N VAL A 97 -5.89 7.50 -5.88
CA VAL A 97 -5.99 6.13 -6.36
C VAL A 97 -6.46 5.25 -5.20
N VAL A 98 -7.44 4.39 -5.48
CA VAL A 98 -7.81 3.31 -4.58
C VAL A 98 -7.39 1.99 -5.22
N GLU A 99 -6.57 1.25 -4.52
CA GLU A 99 -6.15 -0.10 -4.89
C GLU A 99 -6.89 -1.13 -4.05
N ILE A 100 -7.40 -2.15 -4.72
CA ILE A 100 -7.78 -3.41 -4.10
C ILE A 100 -6.73 -4.43 -4.52
N GLY A 101 -6.07 -5.05 -3.54
CA GLY A 101 -5.03 -6.04 -3.79
C GLY A 101 -5.27 -7.35 -3.06
N SER A 102 -4.51 -8.35 -3.45
CA SER A 102 -4.39 -9.61 -2.73
C SER A 102 -2.96 -9.77 -2.21
N TRP A 103 -2.82 -10.34 -1.04
CA TRP A 103 -1.54 -10.73 -0.49
C TRP A 103 -1.50 -12.23 -0.24
N THR A 104 -0.32 -12.81 -0.44
CA THR A 104 -0.04 -14.23 -0.17
C THR A 104 1.26 -14.32 0.58
N MET A 105 1.26 -14.99 1.72
CA MET A 105 2.45 -15.29 2.49
C MET A 105 3.01 -16.65 2.07
N LEU A 106 4.27 -16.67 1.67
CA LEU A 106 5.00 -17.87 1.26
C LEU A 106 6.06 -18.20 2.29
N ASN A 107 6.18 -19.49 2.64
CA ASN A 107 7.28 -19.97 3.47
C ASN A 107 8.59 -20.06 2.66
N PRO A 108 9.75 -20.35 3.28
CA PRO A 108 11.03 -20.46 2.58
C PRO A 108 11.06 -21.54 1.49
N ALA A 109 10.18 -22.56 1.56
CA ALA A 109 10.01 -23.59 0.52
C ALA A 109 9.10 -23.14 -0.63
N GLY A 110 8.52 -21.92 -0.58
CA GLY A 110 7.63 -21.39 -1.60
C GLY A 110 6.17 -21.82 -1.46
N ALA A 111 5.80 -22.53 -0.38
CA ALA A 111 4.42 -22.92 -0.14
C ALA A 111 3.62 -21.79 0.52
N GLU A 112 2.36 -21.62 0.09
CA GLU A 112 1.41 -20.68 0.68
C GLU A 112 1.07 -21.08 2.11
N THR A 113 1.17 -20.13 3.05
CA THR A 113 0.84 -20.33 4.46
C THR A 113 -0.37 -19.50 4.89
N GLU A 114 -0.53 -18.33 4.32
CA GLU A 114 -1.64 -17.43 4.61
C GLU A 114 -1.94 -16.56 3.39
N LYS A 115 -3.16 -16.08 3.26
CA LYS A 115 -3.56 -15.12 2.21
C LYS A 115 -4.71 -14.25 2.63
N GLY A 116 -4.87 -13.16 1.91
CA GLY A 116 -5.97 -12.23 2.13
C GLY A 116 -6.03 -11.15 1.07
N HIS A 117 -6.70 -10.07 1.46
CA HIS A 117 -6.86 -8.89 0.62
C HIS A 117 -6.46 -7.64 1.41
N TYR A 118 -6.14 -6.59 0.67
CA TYR A 118 -5.89 -5.28 1.23
C TYR A 118 -6.53 -4.20 0.37
N MET A 119 -6.72 -3.05 0.96
CA MET A 119 -7.09 -1.82 0.28
C MET A 119 -6.05 -0.76 0.64
N SER A 120 -5.50 -0.09 -0.36
CA SER A 120 -4.62 1.05 -0.19
C SER A 120 -5.20 2.27 -0.91
N VAL A 121 -5.20 3.40 -0.23
CA VAL A 121 -5.56 4.69 -0.79
C VAL A 121 -4.28 5.50 -0.97
N PHE A 122 -3.96 5.82 -2.22
CA PHE A 122 -2.82 6.67 -2.56
C PHE A 122 -3.28 8.08 -2.90
N GLN A 123 -2.41 9.02 -2.61
CA GLN A 123 -2.52 10.38 -3.08
C GLN A 123 -1.23 10.78 -3.79
N LYS A 124 -1.36 11.43 -4.96
CA LYS A 124 -0.20 12.00 -5.66
C LYS A 124 0.23 13.27 -4.96
N ARG A 125 1.44 13.26 -4.40
CA ARG A 125 2.07 14.40 -3.74
C ARG A 125 3.46 14.59 -4.33
N ASP A 126 3.76 15.81 -4.76
CA ASP A 126 5.05 16.16 -5.40
C ASP A 126 5.43 15.21 -6.53
N GLY A 127 4.44 14.82 -7.35
CA GLY A 127 4.63 13.94 -8.50
C GLY A 127 4.68 12.43 -8.18
N ASN A 128 4.66 12.02 -6.90
CA ASN A 128 4.73 10.62 -6.48
C ASN A 128 3.45 10.19 -5.76
N TYR A 129 2.99 8.96 -6.02
CA TYR A 129 1.93 8.35 -5.24
C TYR A 129 2.48 7.85 -3.90
N VAL A 130 1.86 8.27 -2.80
CA VAL A 130 2.16 7.81 -1.44
C VAL A 130 0.88 7.29 -0.79
N CYS A 131 0.97 6.20 -0.05
CA CYS A 131 -0.17 5.64 0.66
C CYS A 131 -0.56 6.54 1.83
N VAL A 132 -1.83 6.97 1.85
CA VAL A 132 -2.38 7.80 2.92
C VAL A 132 -3.25 7.00 3.88
N ARG A 133 -3.83 5.89 3.42
CA ARG A 133 -4.66 4.95 4.22
C ARG A 133 -4.49 3.55 3.66
N ASP A 134 -4.39 2.58 4.53
CA ASP A 134 -4.49 1.17 4.15
C ASP A 134 -5.24 0.35 5.21
N MET A 135 -5.71 -0.79 4.79
CA MET A 135 -6.27 -1.84 5.65
C MET A 135 -6.11 -3.20 5.00
N ASN A 136 -6.10 -4.23 5.82
CA ASN A 136 -6.02 -5.60 5.31
C ASN A 136 -6.91 -6.57 6.09
N VAL A 137 -7.26 -7.66 5.40
CA VAL A 137 -8.04 -8.77 5.96
C VAL A 137 -7.39 -10.09 5.58
N THR A 138 -7.57 -11.11 6.43
CA THR A 138 -7.17 -12.49 6.12
C THR A 138 -8.35 -13.24 5.54
N SER A 139 -8.15 -13.93 4.42
CA SER A 139 -9.15 -14.81 3.81
C SER A 139 -8.98 -16.25 4.24
N SER A 140 -7.74 -16.69 4.48
CA SER A 140 -7.43 -18.02 5.01
C SER A 140 -6.12 -17.99 5.77
N SER A 141 -6.06 -18.73 6.87
CA SER A 141 -4.83 -19.03 7.61
C SER A 141 -4.50 -20.50 7.44
N ALA A 142 -3.21 -20.84 7.50
CA ALA A 142 -2.80 -22.23 7.65
C ALA A 142 -3.45 -22.80 8.94
N LYS A 143 -4.03 -23.98 8.83
CA LYS A 143 -4.60 -24.70 9.97
C LYS A 143 -3.51 -25.39 10.77
#